data_c0a4f491f40910e092390e2c2b4ea6fc
#
_entry.id   c0a4f491f40910e092390e2c2b4ea6fc
#
_cell.length_a   1.000
_cell.length_b   1.000
_cell.length_c   1.000
_cell.angle_alpha   90.00
_cell.angle_beta   90.00
_cell.angle_gamma   90.00
#
_symmetry.space_group_name_H-M   'P 1'
#
loop_
_entity.id
_entity.type
_entity.pdbx_description
1 polymer ?
#
loop_
_entity_poly.entity_id
_entity_poly.type
_entity_poly.pdbx_seq_one_letter_code
_entity_poly.pdbx_strand_id
1 'polypeptide(L)'
;MVGEAERLTLHADAATSARAYAPLVPGPTLRIAGADRPLDGTLVMGVVNASPESFSDAGRFAGAAEQRAQCAALVDAGADIVDIGGQSAITNQPELDAAVEIDRVVPLVEWVRSTLPGVLVSVDTYKPAMVEAALEAGAHIINDVSGLRYPAVAESCARAGAALVVMHTAAPPKVRLQDRDLYGDVVTDVVAFLRERVGQATAVGLPWESVILDPGPDFTKTPAQTVALLRGLDAVWDLGRPVLLALSRKDFLGAITGRSPRGRDAATAAAIACLATRAGGDRAGARRRCSGRRDRDGPDASWRS
;
A
#
# COMPACT_ATOMS: atom_id res chain seq x y z
N MET A 1 -36.89 0.02 41.19
CA MET A 1 -36.04 1.25 41.27
C MET A 1 -34.97 1.07 40.22
N VAL A 2 -35.09 1.74 39.14
CA VAL A 2 -34.25 1.64 37.95
C VAL A 2 -33.29 2.82 38.01
N GLY A 3 -31.98 2.54 38.08
CA GLY A 3 -30.93 3.52 38.14
C GLY A 3 -30.78 4.30 36.83
N GLU A 4 -30.61 5.60 36.94
CA GLU A 4 -30.39 6.57 35.87
C GLU A 4 -29.06 6.28 35.17
N ALA A 5 -29.17 6.15 33.83
CA ALA A 5 -28.00 6.14 32.94
C ALA A 5 -27.47 7.56 32.79
N GLU A 6 -26.30 7.85 33.31
CA GLU A 6 -25.55 9.07 33.04
C GLU A 6 -25.22 9.19 31.55
N ARG A 7 -25.85 10.17 30.91
CA ARG A 7 -25.46 10.61 29.56
C ARG A 7 -24.17 11.40 29.65
N LEU A 8 -23.08 10.84 29.13
CA LEU A 8 -21.86 11.61 28.85
C LEU A 8 -22.19 12.62 27.73
N THR A 9 -22.39 13.87 28.11
CA THR A 9 -22.49 14.99 27.18
C THR A 9 -21.06 15.46 26.88
N LEU A 10 -20.55 15.13 25.69
CA LEU A 10 -19.32 15.73 25.18
C LEU A 10 -19.64 17.18 24.77
N HIS A 11 -19.29 18.12 25.62
CA HIS A 11 -19.23 19.53 25.23
C HIS A 11 -18.02 19.71 24.30
N ALA A 12 -18.29 19.85 23.01
CA ALA A 12 -17.31 20.34 22.05
C ALA A 12 -17.16 21.84 22.23
N ASP A 13 -16.18 22.26 23.02
CA ASP A 13 -15.69 23.64 22.99
C ASP A 13 -14.94 23.89 21.69
N ALA A 14 -15.65 24.39 20.69
CA ALA A 14 -15.15 24.71 19.35
C ALA A 14 -14.26 25.97 19.31
N ALA A 15 -13.75 26.44 20.43
CA ALA A 15 -13.02 27.71 20.50
C ALA A 15 -11.55 27.61 20.94
N THR A 16 -10.99 26.42 21.19
CA THR A 16 -9.61 26.37 21.68
C THR A 16 -8.87 25.18 21.10
N SER A 17 -8.48 25.23 19.85
CA SER A 17 -7.27 24.56 19.36
C SER A 17 -7.04 24.80 17.85
N ALA A 18 -7.04 26.04 17.40
CA ALA A 18 -6.18 26.40 16.30
C ALA A 18 -4.72 26.45 16.84
N ARG A 19 -4.17 25.34 17.27
CA ARG A 19 -2.74 25.18 17.34
C ARG A 19 -2.28 25.26 15.89
N ALA A 20 -1.67 26.42 15.55
CA ALA A 20 -0.87 26.53 14.34
C ALA A 20 0.08 25.34 14.33
N TYR A 21 -0.24 24.33 13.53
CA TYR A 21 0.72 23.29 13.19
C TYR A 21 1.91 24.03 12.58
N ALA A 22 3.07 23.88 13.19
CA ALA A 22 4.30 24.31 12.57
C ALA A 22 4.30 23.75 11.13
N PRO A 23 4.76 24.53 10.11
CA PRO A 23 4.76 24.06 8.74
C PRO A 23 5.44 22.70 8.74
N LEU A 24 4.70 21.69 8.31
CA LEU A 24 5.22 20.35 8.09
C LEU A 24 6.44 20.52 7.18
N VAL A 25 7.55 19.88 7.53
CA VAL A 25 8.64 19.69 6.56
C VAL A 25 7.96 19.22 5.28
N PRO A 26 8.16 19.88 4.13
CA PRO A 26 7.46 19.53 2.90
C PRO A 26 7.53 18.03 2.71
N GLY A 27 6.38 17.39 2.58
CA GLY A 27 6.28 15.97 2.32
C GLY A 27 7.04 15.60 1.05
N PRO A 28 7.37 14.33 0.82
CA PRO A 28 8.01 13.93 -0.42
C PRO A 28 7.12 14.35 -1.59
N THR A 29 7.73 14.89 -2.63
CA THR A 29 7.05 15.19 -3.89
C THR A 29 6.93 13.92 -4.71
N LEU A 30 5.75 13.65 -5.29
CA LEU A 30 5.52 12.59 -6.24
C LEU A 30 5.32 13.17 -7.64
N ARG A 31 6.16 12.74 -8.58
CA ARG A 31 6.05 13.15 -9.99
C ARG A 31 5.19 12.17 -10.76
N ILE A 32 4.11 12.68 -11.37
CA ILE A 32 3.18 11.91 -12.18
C ILE A 32 2.80 12.75 -13.40
N ALA A 33 2.84 12.17 -14.59
CA ALA A 33 2.53 12.85 -15.86
C ALA A 33 3.33 14.15 -16.04
N GLY A 34 4.61 14.14 -15.64
CA GLY A 34 5.51 15.29 -15.73
C GLY A 34 5.25 16.41 -14.72
N ALA A 35 4.25 16.27 -13.84
CA ALA A 35 3.92 17.25 -12.82
C ALA A 35 4.32 16.78 -11.42
N ASP A 36 4.96 17.67 -10.66
CA ASP A 36 5.31 17.43 -9.27
C ASP A 36 4.10 17.71 -8.37
N ARG A 37 3.68 16.71 -7.60
CA ARG A 37 2.59 16.81 -6.63
C ARG A 37 3.17 16.70 -5.22
N PRO A 38 3.11 17.76 -4.41
CA PRO A 38 3.42 17.66 -3.00
C PRO A 38 2.46 16.67 -2.32
N LEU A 39 2.98 15.81 -1.46
CA LEU A 39 2.17 14.90 -0.64
C LEU A 39 2.02 15.51 0.76
N ASP A 40 0.99 16.33 0.93
CA ASP A 40 0.72 17.04 2.19
C ASP A 40 -0.04 16.18 3.20
N GLY A 41 -0.28 14.90 2.89
CA GLY A 41 -1.02 13.97 3.73
C GLY A 41 -0.96 12.53 3.25
N THR A 42 -1.84 11.70 3.81
CA THR A 42 -2.01 10.31 3.41
C THR A 42 -3.01 10.22 2.27
N LEU A 43 -2.61 9.63 1.14
CA LEU A 43 -3.52 9.27 0.06
C LEU A 43 -4.14 7.90 0.33
N VAL A 44 -5.41 7.75 0.00
CA VAL A 44 -6.16 6.49 0.13
C VAL A 44 -6.23 5.82 -1.24
N MET A 45 -5.72 4.58 -1.31
CA MET A 45 -5.77 3.76 -2.51
C MET A 45 -6.87 2.70 -2.37
N GLY A 46 -7.91 2.80 -3.18
CA GLY A 46 -8.99 1.81 -3.29
C GLY A 46 -8.63 0.75 -4.31
N VAL A 47 -8.80 -0.53 -3.96
CA VAL A 47 -8.42 -1.67 -4.82
C VAL A 47 -9.64 -2.25 -5.53
N VAL A 48 -9.52 -2.46 -6.83
CA VAL A 48 -10.53 -3.11 -7.68
C VAL A 48 -9.88 -4.29 -8.41
N ASN A 49 -10.39 -5.49 -8.15
CA ASN A 49 -9.96 -6.67 -8.89
C ASN A 49 -10.87 -6.90 -10.09
N ALA A 50 -10.32 -6.71 -11.29
CA ALA A 50 -11.00 -7.00 -12.56
C ALA A 50 -11.03 -8.51 -12.89
N SER A 51 -10.69 -9.36 -11.92
CA SER A 51 -10.67 -10.82 -12.06
C SER A 51 -12.03 -11.42 -11.69
N PRO A 52 -12.53 -12.39 -12.46
CA PRO A 52 -13.79 -13.10 -12.15
C PRO A 52 -13.76 -13.83 -10.81
N GLU A 53 -12.58 -14.17 -10.29
CA GLU A 53 -12.38 -14.94 -9.06
C GLU A 53 -12.48 -14.09 -7.79
N SER A 54 -12.49 -12.76 -7.91
CA SER A 54 -12.51 -11.84 -6.77
C SER A 54 -13.86 -11.79 -6.04
N PHE A 55 -14.90 -12.35 -6.64
CA PHE A 55 -16.24 -12.43 -6.08
C PHE A 55 -16.51 -13.85 -5.57
N SER A 56 -16.08 -14.12 -4.36
CA SER A 56 -16.15 -15.43 -3.69
C SER A 56 -17.54 -15.85 -3.21
N ASP A 57 -18.60 -15.22 -3.68
CA ASP A 57 -19.97 -15.68 -3.45
C ASP A 57 -20.64 -16.00 -4.80
N ALA A 58 -20.67 -17.29 -5.13
CA ALA A 58 -21.58 -17.92 -6.08
C ALA A 58 -21.37 -17.62 -7.57
N GLY A 59 -20.15 -17.66 -8.10
CA GLY A 59 -19.96 -17.76 -9.57
C GLY A 59 -20.58 -16.65 -10.38
N ARG A 60 -20.84 -15.50 -9.79
CA ARG A 60 -21.29 -14.31 -10.49
C ARG A 60 -20.10 -13.62 -11.10
N PHE A 61 -20.03 -13.62 -12.40
CA PHE A 61 -19.20 -12.68 -13.13
C PHE A 61 -19.58 -11.28 -12.68
N ALA A 62 -18.69 -10.59 -11.98
CA ALA A 62 -18.81 -9.16 -11.86
C ALA A 62 -18.66 -8.61 -13.28
N GLY A 63 -19.75 -8.23 -13.88
CA GLY A 63 -19.74 -7.61 -15.19
C GLY A 63 -18.99 -6.28 -15.13
N ALA A 64 -18.57 -5.77 -16.26
CA ALA A 64 -17.92 -4.46 -16.38
C ALA A 64 -18.70 -3.34 -15.64
N ALA A 65 -20.03 -3.45 -15.57
CA ALA A 65 -20.89 -2.51 -14.85
C ALA A 65 -20.65 -2.54 -13.32
N GLU A 66 -20.44 -3.71 -12.73
CA GLU A 66 -20.17 -3.85 -11.29
C GLU A 66 -18.77 -3.33 -10.93
N GLN A 67 -17.79 -3.59 -11.78
CA GLN A 67 -16.42 -3.06 -11.60
C GLN A 67 -16.41 -1.53 -11.69
N ARG A 68 -17.14 -0.94 -12.64
CA ARG A 68 -17.33 0.51 -12.77
C ARG A 68 -18.04 1.10 -11.55
N ALA A 69 -19.10 0.44 -11.07
CA ALA A 69 -19.81 0.84 -9.86
C ALA A 69 -18.91 0.78 -8.62
N GLN A 70 -18.04 -0.24 -8.52
CA GLN A 70 -17.06 -0.34 -7.45
C GLN A 70 -16.02 0.79 -7.49
N CYS A 71 -15.48 1.13 -8.68
CA CYS A 71 -14.59 2.27 -8.83
C CYS A 71 -15.27 3.58 -8.38
N ALA A 72 -16.51 3.84 -8.83
CA ALA A 72 -17.26 5.02 -8.43
C ALA A 72 -17.49 5.07 -6.92
N ALA A 73 -17.92 3.95 -6.32
CA ALA A 73 -18.16 3.86 -4.88
C ALA A 73 -16.89 4.11 -4.04
N LEU A 74 -15.71 3.65 -4.50
CA LEU A 74 -14.44 3.92 -3.84
C LEU A 74 -14.09 5.42 -3.89
N VAL A 75 -14.28 6.06 -5.03
CA VAL A 75 -14.04 7.49 -5.21
C VAL A 75 -15.02 8.32 -4.36
N ASP A 76 -16.30 7.98 -4.36
CA ASP A 76 -17.31 8.61 -3.52
C ASP A 76 -17.02 8.45 -2.02
N ALA A 77 -16.37 7.33 -1.64
CA ALA A 77 -15.91 7.09 -0.28
C ALA A 77 -14.60 7.82 0.06
N GLY A 78 -14.01 8.58 -0.87
CA GLY A 78 -12.82 9.39 -0.63
C GLY A 78 -11.49 8.74 -1.06
N ALA A 79 -11.50 7.76 -1.96
CA ALA A 79 -10.27 7.25 -2.54
C ALA A 79 -9.63 8.29 -3.48
N ASP A 80 -8.34 8.56 -3.27
CA ASP A 80 -7.52 9.44 -4.12
C ASP A 80 -6.96 8.68 -5.32
N ILE A 81 -6.78 7.37 -5.16
CA ILE A 81 -6.21 6.46 -6.15
C ILE A 81 -7.10 5.25 -6.27
N VAL A 82 -7.40 4.80 -7.50
CA VAL A 82 -8.01 3.50 -7.77
C VAL A 82 -6.94 2.59 -8.37
N ASP A 83 -6.66 1.47 -7.69
CA ASP A 83 -5.69 0.45 -8.12
C ASP A 83 -6.42 -0.73 -8.74
N ILE A 84 -6.19 -0.96 -10.03
CA ILE A 84 -6.90 -1.94 -10.84
C ILE A 84 -5.99 -3.13 -11.14
N GLY A 85 -6.36 -4.32 -10.66
CA GLY A 85 -5.65 -5.56 -10.92
C GLY A 85 -6.46 -6.52 -11.78
N GLY A 86 -5.86 -7.08 -12.83
CA GLY A 86 -6.49 -8.09 -13.72
C GLY A 86 -6.37 -9.51 -13.19
N GLN A 87 -5.53 -9.73 -12.20
CA GLN A 87 -5.23 -11.02 -11.63
C GLN A 87 -5.30 -10.98 -10.09
N SER A 88 -6.00 -11.94 -9.50
CA SER A 88 -6.04 -12.07 -8.04
C SER A 88 -4.64 -12.25 -7.44
N ALA A 89 -4.38 -11.63 -6.28
CA ALA A 89 -3.14 -11.82 -5.51
C ALA A 89 -3.01 -13.20 -4.88
N ILE A 90 -4.02 -14.09 -5.02
CA ILE A 90 -4.00 -15.44 -4.46
C ILE A 90 -2.81 -16.20 -5.05
N THR A 91 -2.00 -16.78 -4.15
CA THR A 91 -0.87 -17.64 -4.50
C THR A 91 -1.31 -19.03 -4.95
N ASN A 92 -0.43 -19.75 -5.63
CA ASN A 92 -0.67 -21.12 -6.13
C ASN A 92 -1.75 -21.24 -7.23
N GLN A 93 -2.07 -20.14 -7.89
CA GLN A 93 -2.85 -20.16 -9.13
C GLN A 93 -1.94 -19.88 -10.33
N PRO A 94 -2.26 -20.41 -11.52
CA PRO A 94 -1.50 -20.10 -12.72
C PRO A 94 -1.47 -18.60 -12.98
N GLU A 95 -0.36 -18.13 -13.48
CA GLU A 95 -0.25 -16.77 -13.97
C GLU A 95 -1.11 -16.61 -15.23
N LEU A 96 -1.86 -15.50 -15.30
CA LEU A 96 -2.65 -15.19 -16.51
C LEU A 96 -1.73 -14.76 -17.65
N ASP A 97 -2.15 -15.08 -18.88
CA ASP A 97 -1.55 -14.46 -20.06
C ASP A 97 -1.75 -12.95 -20.04
N ALA A 98 -0.74 -12.20 -20.53
CA ALA A 98 -0.81 -10.75 -20.56
C ALA A 98 -1.98 -10.22 -21.41
N ALA A 99 -2.32 -10.90 -22.51
CA ALA A 99 -3.44 -10.51 -23.36
C ALA A 99 -4.78 -10.59 -22.59
N VAL A 100 -4.98 -11.65 -21.80
CA VAL A 100 -6.19 -11.80 -20.98
C VAL A 100 -6.25 -10.72 -19.89
N GLU A 101 -5.11 -10.34 -19.34
CA GLU A 101 -5.05 -9.27 -18.33
C GLU A 101 -5.35 -7.92 -18.96
N ILE A 102 -4.82 -7.63 -20.16
CA ILE A 102 -5.11 -6.42 -20.95
C ILE A 102 -6.61 -6.30 -21.22
N ASP A 103 -7.24 -7.37 -21.72
CA ASP A 103 -8.68 -7.38 -22.03
C ASP A 103 -9.55 -7.07 -20.81
N ARG A 104 -9.11 -7.41 -19.62
CA ARG A 104 -9.85 -7.15 -18.37
C ARG A 104 -9.65 -5.73 -17.83
N VAL A 105 -8.42 -5.24 -17.87
CA VAL A 105 -8.00 -4.03 -17.14
C VAL A 105 -8.13 -2.77 -18.00
N VAL A 106 -7.69 -2.82 -19.26
CA VAL A 106 -7.63 -1.63 -20.12
C VAL A 106 -8.98 -0.93 -20.25
N PRO A 107 -10.10 -1.62 -20.54
CA PRO A 107 -11.41 -0.97 -20.65
C PRO A 107 -11.86 -0.28 -19.34
N LEU A 108 -11.43 -0.79 -18.19
CA LEU A 108 -11.76 -0.19 -16.90
C LEU A 108 -10.88 1.04 -16.62
N VAL A 109 -9.58 0.99 -16.97
CA VAL A 109 -8.69 2.16 -16.89
C VAL A 109 -9.22 3.30 -17.74
N GLU A 110 -9.56 3.05 -19.00
CA GLU A 110 -10.14 4.06 -19.92
C GLU A 110 -11.43 4.65 -19.37
N TRP A 111 -12.30 3.80 -18.82
CA TRP A 111 -13.56 4.25 -18.22
C TRP A 111 -13.32 5.16 -17.01
N VAL A 112 -12.43 4.78 -16.07
CA VAL A 112 -12.10 5.61 -14.90
C VAL A 112 -11.50 6.94 -15.35
N ARG A 113 -10.58 6.92 -16.30
CA ARG A 113 -9.94 8.12 -16.85
C ARG A 113 -10.92 9.10 -17.47
N SER A 114 -11.93 8.59 -18.17
CA SER A 114 -12.92 9.45 -18.84
C SER A 114 -14.08 9.89 -17.94
N THR A 115 -14.42 9.09 -16.91
CA THR A 115 -15.66 9.28 -16.14
C THR A 115 -15.41 9.86 -14.75
N LEU A 116 -14.26 9.57 -14.12
CA LEU A 116 -13.94 9.99 -12.76
C LEU A 116 -12.75 10.96 -12.78
N PRO A 117 -12.96 12.22 -13.18
CA PRO A 117 -11.88 13.20 -13.27
C PRO A 117 -11.30 13.51 -11.88
N GLY A 118 -9.98 13.65 -11.82
CA GLY A 118 -9.26 14.01 -10.59
C GLY A 118 -8.75 12.83 -9.77
N VAL A 119 -9.25 11.60 -9.99
CA VAL A 119 -8.71 10.41 -9.35
C VAL A 119 -7.46 9.91 -10.09
N LEU A 120 -6.49 9.43 -9.34
CA LEU A 120 -5.33 8.76 -9.93
C LEU A 120 -5.66 7.31 -10.21
N VAL A 121 -5.19 6.80 -11.36
CA VAL A 121 -5.33 5.39 -11.73
C VAL A 121 -3.99 4.71 -11.56
N SER A 122 -3.99 3.65 -10.75
CA SER A 122 -2.90 2.70 -10.58
C SER A 122 -3.29 1.37 -11.21
N VAL A 123 -2.31 0.65 -11.76
CA VAL A 123 -2.52 -0.70 -12.31
C VAL A 123 -1.55 -1.67 -11.66
N ASP A 124 -2.11 -2.70 -10.97
CA ASP A 124 -1.34 -3.79 -10.36
C ASP A 124 -0.94 -4.78 -11.46
N THR A 125 0.30 -4.63 -11.92
CA THR A 125 0.91 -5.53 -12.90
C THR A 125 2.43 -5.38 -12.93
N TYR A 126 3.10 -6.44 -13.36
CA TYR A 126 4.54 -6.51 -13.57
C TYR A 126 4.92 -7.00 -14.97
N LYS A 127 3.95 -7.32 -15.81
CA LYS A 127 4.17 -7.84 -17.16
C LYS A 127 4.41 -6.70 -18.14
N PRO A 128 5.56 -6.63 -18.83
CA PRO A 128 5.87 -5.50 -19.71
C PRO A 128 4.78 -5.16 -20.72
N ALA A 129 4.18 -6.18 -21.38
CA ALA A 129 3.10 -5.93 -22.34
C ALA A 129 1.85 -5.31 -21.71
N MET A 130 1.48 -5.76 -20.49
CA MET A 130 0.35 -5.17 -19.76
C MET A 130 0.68 -3.75 -19.28
N VAL A 131 1.92 -3.50 -18.85
CA VAL A 131 2.38 -2.15 -18.47
C VAL A 131 2.25 -1.18 -19.63
N GLU A 132 2.72 -1.53 -20.81
CA GLU A 132 2.58 -0.68 -22.01
C GLU A 132 1.10 -0.36 -22.28
N ALA A 133 0.24 -1.39 -22.34
CA ALA A 133 -1.19 -1.20 -22.58
C ALA A 133 -1.88 -0.34 -21.51
N ALA A 134 -1.51 -0.52 -20.23
CA ALA A 134 -2.04 0.29 -19.13
C ALA A 134 -1.64 1.76 -19.24
N LEU A 135 -0.38 2.03 -19.59
CA LEU A 135 0.13 3.38 -19.78
C LEU A 135 -0.50 4.08 -20.98
N GLU A 136 -0.68 3.36 -22.09
CA GLU A 136 -1.41 3.85 -23.28
C GLU A 136 -2.88 4.18 -22.96
N ALA A 137 -3.53 3.39 -22.11
CA ALA A 137 -4.88 3.64 -21.61
C ALA A 137 -4.96 4.82 -20.62
N GLY A 138 -3.83 5.36 -20.20
CA GLY A 138 -3.71 6.53 -19.33
C GLY A 138 -3.54 6.22 -17.85
N ALA A 139 -3.03 5.06 -17.47
CA ALA A 139 -2.61 4.80 -16.09
C ALA A 139 -1.56 5.81 -15.63
N HIS A 140 -1.68 6.27 -14.40
CA HIS A 140 -0.78 7.24 -13.79
C HIS A 140 0.35 6.56 -12.99
N ILE A 141 0.06 5.35 -12.47
CA ILE A 141 0.94 4.61 -11.58
C ILE A 141 0.95 3.15 -12.03
N ILE A 142 2.11 2.54 -12.08
CA ILE A 142 2.26 1.08 -12.18
C ILE A 142 2.61 0.55 -10.80
N ASN A 143 1.82 -0.40 -10.30
CA ASN A 143 2.02 -1.06 -9.02
C ASN A 143 2.69 -2.41 -9.25
N ASP A 144 4.05 -2.43 -9.26
CA ASP A 144 4.83 -3.62 -9.52
C ASP A 144 5.10 -4.41 -8.24
N VAL A 145 4.31 -5.47 -8.04
CA VAL A 145 4.43 -6.40 -6.91
C VAL A 145 5.51 -7.48 -7.11
N SER A 146 6.23 -7.45 -8.23
CA SER A 146 7.32 -8.41 -8.52
C SER A 146 8.68 -7.98 -7.95
N GLY A 147 8.78 -6.75 -7.46
CA GLY A 147 10.03 -6.16 -7.02
C GLY A 147 10.93 -5.72 -8.15
N LEU A 148 10.36 -5.18 -9.20
CA LEU A 148 11.05 -4.75 -10.43
C LEU A 148 11.89 -5.90 -11.05
N ARG A 149 11.25 -7.05 -11.19
CA ARG A 149 11.87 -8.22 -11.83
C ARG A 149 12.18 -7.98 -13.31
N TYR A 150 11.42 -7.12 -13.95
CA TYR A 150 11.56 -6.74 -15.34
C TYR A 150 11.93 -5.27 -15.45
N PRO A 151 13.20 -4.92 -15.72
CA PRO A 151 13.64 -3.51 -15.85
C PRO A 151 12.85 -2.71 -16.89
N ALA A 152 12.34 -3.38 -17.92
CA ALA A 152 11.48 -2.78 -18.97
C ALA A 152 10.24 -2.07 -18.38
N VAL A 153 9.75 -2.48 -17.21
CA VAL A 153 8.64 -1.80 -16.51
C VAL A 153 9.04 -0.38 -16.13
N ALA A 154 10.22 -0.19 -15.55
CA ALA A 154 10.71 1.14 -15.20
C ALA A 154 11.01 2.00 -16.43
N GLU A 155 11.51 1.39 -17.51
CA GLU A 155 11.74 2.09 -18.78
C GLU A 155 10.42 2.62 -19.38
N SER A 156 9.37 1.80 -19.37
CA SER A 156 8.04 2.19 -19.85
C SER A 156 7.42 3.30 -19.00
N CYS A 157 7.53 3.21 -17.67
CA CYS A 157 7.10 4.28 -16.76
C CYS A 157 7.87 5.59 -17.04
N ALA A 158 9.18 5.50 -17.24
CA ALA A 158 10.01 6.68 -17.54
C ALA A 158 9.57 7.37 -18.86
N ARG A 159 9.34 6.58 -19.92
CA ARG A 159 8.87 7.12 -21.22
C ARG A 159 7.49 7.77 -21.12
N ALA A 160 6.57 7.16 -20.35
CA ALA A 160 5.21 7.64 -20.19
C ALA A 160 5.07 8.77 -19.14
N GLY A 161 6.12 9.03 -18.35
CA GLY A 161 6.06 9.96 -17.22
C GLY A 161 5.20 9.45 -16.05
N ALA A 162 4.97 8.14 -15.96
CA ALA A 162 4.19 7.51 -14.90
C ALA A 162 5.04 7.29 -13.64
N ALA A 163 4.37 7.18 -12.49
CA ALA A 163 5.01 6.73 -11.27
C ALA A 163 5.08 5.20 -11.19
N LEU A 164 6.04 4.70 -10.44
CA LEU A 164 6.26 3.26 -10.24
C LEU A 164 6.30 2.93 -8.77
N VAL A 165 5.45 2.00 -8.34
CA VAL A 165 5.57 1.34 -7.04
C VAL A 165 6.57 0.21 -7.16
N VAL A 166 7.56 0.21 -6.29
CA VAL A 166 8.57 -0.85 -6.17
C VAL A 166 8.33 -1.57 -4.86
N MET A 167 7.82 -2.81 -4.93
CA MET A 167 7.51 -3.60 -3.75
C MET A 167 8.64 -4.57 -3.39
N HIS A 168 8.93 -4.70 -2.09
CA HIS A 168 9.82 -5.74 -1.61
C HIS A 168 9.16 -7.12 -1.61
N THR A 169 9.77 -8.04 -2.32
CA THR A 169 9.47 -9.49 -2.28
C THR A 169 10.74 -10.32 -2.50
N ALA A 170 10.88 -11.42 -1.78
CA ALA A 170 12.02 -12.35 -1.93
C ALA A 170 11.69 -13.54 -2.84
N ALA A 171 10.47 -13.64 -3.37
CA ALA A 171 10.06 -14.71 -4.27
C ALA A 171 9.41 -14.15 -5.54
N PRO A 172 9.36 -14.94 -6.62
CA PRO A 172 8.56 -14.60 -7.78
C PRO A 172 7.09 -14.36 -7.42
N PRO A 173 6.36 -13.55 -8.23
CA PRO A 173 4.92 -13.46 -8.11
C PRO A 173 4.25 -14.83 -8.06
N LYS A 174 3.11 -14.95 -7.35
CA LYS A 174 2.35 -16.18 -7.15
C LYS A 174 3.02 -17.28 -6.32
N VAL A 175 4.27 -17.11 -5.89
CA VAL A 175 4.93 -18.05 -4.99
C VAL A 175 4.70 -17.63 -3.55
N ARG A 176 4.07 -18.52 -2.76
CA ARG A 176 3.97 -18.32 -1.32
C ARG A 176 5.26 -18.75 -0.64
N LEU A 177 5.92 -17.83 0.04
CA LEU A 177 7.11 -18.08 0.83
C LEU A 177 6.93 -17.42 2.20
N GLN A 178 6.90 -18.22 3.25
CA GLN A 178 6.82 -17.76 4.64
C GLN A 178 7.82 -18.55 5.46
N ASP A 179 9.07 -18.14 5.41
CA ASP A 179 10.18 -18.73 6.13
C ASP A 179 10.66 -17.76 7.21
N ARG A 180 10.71 -18.24 8.46
CA ARG A 180 11.16 -17.41 9.58
C ARG A 180 12.66 -17.13 9.56
N ASP A 181 13.43 -17.95 8.87
CA ASP A 181 14.89 -17.84 8.77
C ASP A 181 15.34 -17.14 7.47
N LEU A 182 14.38 -16.66 6.66
CA LEU A 182 14.65 -16.02 5.37
C LEU A 182 15.45 -14.72 5.51
N TYR A 183 15.20 -13.95 6.57
CA TYR A 183 15.82 -12.65 6.82
C TYR A 183 16.72 -12.70 8.06
N GLY A 184 17.93 -12.15 7.97
CA GLY A 184 18.76 -11.90 9.14
C GLY A 184 18.15 -10.80 10.03
N ASP A 185 17.85 -9.65 9.41
CA ASP A 185 17.02 -8.58 9.96
C ASP A 185 16.11 -8.07 8.85
N VAL A 186 14.81 -8.30 8.99
CA VAL A 186 13.82 -7.99 7.94
C VAL A 186 13.80 -6.51 7.53
N VAL A 187 14.08 -5.59 8.45
CA VAL A 187 14.10 -4.15 8.16
C VAL A 187 15.31 -3.80 7.31
N THR A 188 16.49 -4.27 7.71
CA THR A 188 17.72 -4.06 6.99
C THR A 188 17.67 -4.65 5.58
N ASP A 189 17.15 -5.87 5.44
CA ASP A 189 17.05 -6.57 4.17
C ASP A 189 16.08 -5.87 3.22
N VAL A 190 14.90 -5.43 3.73
CA VAL A 190 13.91 -4.67 2.96
C VAL A 190 14.49 -3.33 2.49
N VAL A 191 15.18 -2.59 3.37
CA VAL A 191 15.79 -1.30 3.02
C VAL A 191 16.88 -1.47 1.97
N ALA A 192 17.73 -2.49 2.12
CA ALA A 192 18.79 -2.78 1.14
C ALA A 192 18.20 -3.11 -0.23
N PHE A 193 17.18 -3.98 -0.27
CA PHE A 193 16.49 -4.35 -1.49
C PHE A 193 15.84 -3.13 -2.18
N LEU A 194 15.06 -2.34 -1.44
CA LEU A 194 14.38 -1.18 -2.01
C LEU A 194 15.37 -0.17 -2.57
N ARG A 195 16.48 0.08 -1.86
CA ARG A 195 17.56 0.97 -2.33
C ARG A 195 18.16 0.47 -3.65
N GLU A 196 18.45 -0.83 -3.74
CA GLU A 196 18.99 -1.45 -4.96
C GLU A 196 18.02 -1.30 -6.13
N ARG A 197 16.72 -1.64 -5.94
CA ARG A 197 15.71 -1.57 -7.00
C ARG A 197 15.44 -0.16 -7.47
N VAL A 198 15.40 0.80 -6.55
CA VAL A 198 15.30 2.21 -6.91
C VAL A 198 16.51 2.66 -7.74
N GLY A 199 17.73 2.23 -7.36
CA GLY A 199 18.94 2.48 -8.17
C GLY A 199 18.82 1.90 -9.58
N GLN A 200 18.27 0.70 -9.73
CA GLN A 200 18.02 0.09 -11.04
C GLN A 200 16.98 0.88 -11.85
N ALA A 201 15.87 1.29 -11.23
CA ALA A 201 14.82 2.08 -11.90
C ALA A 201 15.35 3.44 -12.37
N THR A 202 16.13 4.12 -11.54
CA THR A 202 16.70 5.42 -11.91
C THR A 202 17.79 5.32 -12.97
N ALA A 203 18.56 4.23 -12.99
CA ALA A 203 19.58 3.99 -13.99
C ALA A 203 19.01 3.85 -15.42
N VAL A 204 17.74 3.41 -15.56
CA VAL A 204 17.04 3.35 -16.86
C VAL A 204 16.21 4.62 -17.18
N GLY A 205 16.38 5.67 -16.38
CA GLY A 205 15.81 7.01 -16.65
C GLY A 205 14.51 7.33 -15.93
N LEU A 206 14.01 6.45 -15.02
CA LEU A 206 12.86 6.81 -14.20
C LEU A 206 13.26 7.91 -13.20
N PRO A 207 12.57 9.06 -13.17
CA PRO A 207 12.88 10.10 -12.19
C PRO A 207 12.73 9.57 -10.76
N TRP A 208 13.67 9.92 -9.87
CA TRP A 208 13.59 9.59 -8.46
C TRP A 208 12.24 9.97 -7.84
N GLU A 209 11.72 11.14 -8.23
CA GLU A 209 10.45 11.68 -7.77
C GLU A 209 9.23 10.86 -8.21
N SER A 210 9.39 10.00 -9.22
CA SER A 210 8.32 9.09 -9.71
C SER A 210 8.30 7.74 -9.00
N VAL A 211 9.19 7.49 -8.02
CA VAL A 211 9.23 6.22 -7.30
C VAL A 211 8.37 6.27 -6.04
N ILE A 212 7.62 5.20 -5.80
CA ILE A 212 6.88 4.90 -4.57
C ILE A 212 7.44 3.58 -4.01
N LEU A 213 7.70 3.51 -2.72
CA LEU A 213 8.22 2.31 -2.07
C LEU A 213 7.08 1.51 -1.44
N ASP A 214 7.11 0.18 -1.57
CA ASP A 214 6.25 -0.71 -0.81
C ASP A 214 7.12 -1.74 -0.05
N PRO A 215 7.13 -1.73 1.28
CA PRO A 215 7.89 -2.70 2.07
C PRO A 215 7.33 -4.13 1.98
N GLY A 216 6.20 -4.36 1.33
CA GLY A 216 5.59 -5.65 1.08
C GLY A 216 5.15 -6.38 2.35
N PRO A 217 4.28 -5.81 3.22
CA PRO A 217 3.73 -6.53 4.36
C PRO A 217 3.10 -7.86 3.93
N ASP A 218 3.39 -8.96 4.60
CA ASP A 218 2.97 -10.35 4.31
C ASP A 218 3.47 -10.93 2.96
N PHE A 219 4.09 -10.15 2.09
CA PHE A 219 4.76 -10.70 0.92
C PHE A 219 6.10 -11.31 1.33
N THR A 220 6.23 -12.63 1.17
CA THR A 220 7.41 -13.42 1.58
C THR A 220 7.86 -13.19 3.03
N LYS A 221 6.95 -12.80 3.88
CA LYS A 221 7.17 -12.55 5.31
C LYS A 221 6.16 -13.29 6.15
N THR A 222 6.62 -13.84 7.27
CA THR A 222 5.73 -14.33 8.31
C THR A 222 5.01 -13.15 9.00
N PRO A 223 3.89 -13.38 9.70
CA PRO A 223 3.24 -12.33 10.49
C PRO A 223 4.18 -11.63 11.48
N ALA A 224 5.09 -12.37 12.12
CA ALA A 224 6.07 -11.80 13.06
C ALA A 224 7.07 -10.87 12.35
N GLN A 225 7.60 -11.29 11.19
CA GLN A 225 8.48 -10.47 10.37
C GLN A 225 7.76 -9.23 9.84
N THR A 226 6.48 -9.34 9.44
CA THR A 226 5.66 -8.19 9.04
C THR A 226 5.50 -7.19 10.19
N VAL A 227 5.21 -7.65 11.41
CA VAL A 227 5.13 -6.78 12.60
C VAL A 227 6.47 -6.11 12.90
N ALA A 228 7.58 -6.85 12.82
CA ALA A 228 8.92 -6.30 13.01
C ALA A 228 9.24 -5.22 11.97
N LEU A 229 8.94 -5.47 10.70
CA LEU A 229 9.08 -4.50 9.61
C LEU A 229 8.27 -3.22 9.86
N LEU A 230 6.99 -3.35 10.22
CA LEU A 230 6.13 -2.19 10.49
C LEU A 230 6.59 -1.39 11.73
N ARG A 231 7.20 -2.04 12.72
CA ARG A 231 7.85 -1.36 13.84
C ARG A 231 9.09 -0.58 13.42
N GLY A 232 9.86 -1.10 12.48
CA GLY A 232 11.07 -0.47 11.93
C GLY A 232 10.83 0.39 10.69
N LEU A 233 9.59 0.77 10.37
CA LEU A 233 9.19 1.46 9.14
C LEU A 233 9.89 2.82 8.94
N ASP A 234 10.38 3.43 10.02
CA ASP A 234 11.16 4.67 9.95
C ASP A 234 12.37 4.54 9.02
N ALA A 235 13.02 3.37 8.98
CA ALA A 235 14.16 3.11 8.11
C ALA A 235 13.77 3.09 6.61
N VAL A 236 12.52 2.70 6.29
CA VAL A 236 11.98 2.77 4.92
C VAL A 236 11.63 4.22 4.57
N TRP A 237 11.01 4.97 5.49
CA TRP A 237 10.73 6.40 5.27
C TRP A 237 12.00 7.24 5.10
N ASP A 238 13.09 6.87 5.80
CA ASP A 238 14.39 7.54 5.68
C ASP A 238 15.04 7.36 4.28
N LEU A 239 14.49 6.50 3.43
CA LEU A 239 14.83 6.46 2.00
C LEU A 239 14.31 7.69 1.22
N GLY A 240 13.44 8.51 1.82
CA GLY A 240 13.02 9.80 1.28
C GLY A 240 11.97 9.75 0.18
N ARG A 241 11.31 8.60 -0.02
CA ARG A 241 10.22 8.45 -1.01
C ARG A 241 8.88 8.18 -0.33
N PRO A 242 7.73 8.45 -1.00
CA PRO A 242 6.43 8.01 -0.54
C PRO A 242 6.42 6.50 -0.30
N VAL A 243 5.69 6.06 0.72
CA VAL A 243 5.58 4.64 1.07
C VAL A 243 4.13 4.19 0.94
N LEU A 244 3.88 3.19 0.10
CA LEU A 244 2.62 2.48 0.00
C LEU A 244 2.55 1.42 1.11
N LEU A 245 1.48 1.42 1.88
CA LEU A 245 1.23 0.45 2.94
C LEU A 245 -0.05 -0.34 2.64
N ALA A 246 0.10 -1.45 1.96
CA ALA A 246 -0.99 -2.37 1.66
C ALA A 246 -1.28 -3.26 2.89
N LEU A 247 -2.14 -2.81 3.80
CA LEU A 247 -2.39 -3.48 5.09
C LEU A 247 -3.76 -4.18 5.17
N SER A 248 -4.67 -3.91 4.24
CA SER A 248 -6.06 -4.33 4.33
C SER A 248 -6.21 -5.84 4.47
N ARG A 249 -6.80 -6.28 5.57
CA ARG A 249 -7.17 -7.67 5.89
C ARG A 249 -6.03 -8.69 5.83
N LYS A 250 -4.77 -8.24 5.89
CA LYS A 250 -3.58 -9.08 5.78
C LYS A 250 -3.41 -10.07 6.94
N ASP A 251 -2.60 -11.11 6.74
CA ASP A 251 -2.47 -12.26 7.64
C ASP A 251 -1.86 -11.89 8.98
N PHE A 252 -0.97 -10.90 9.04
CA PHE A 252 -0.43 -10.42 10.31
C PHE A 252 -1.53 -9.86 11.25
N LEU A 253 -2.58 -9.22 10.69
CA LEU A 253 -3.73 -8.76 11.47
C LEU A 253 -4.54 -9.94 12.02
N GLY A 254 -4.67 -11.00 11.21
CA GLY A 254 -5.30 -12.25 11.67
C GLY A 254 -4.51 -12.91 12.79
N ALA A 255 -3.19 -12.95 12.70
CA ALA A 255 -2.32 -13.49 13.73
C ALA A 255 -2.42 -12.73 15.06
N ILE A 256 -2.61 -11.40 15.01
CA ILE A 256 -2.77 -10.56 16.20
C ILE A 256 -4.18 -10.71 16.82
N THR A 257 -5.22 -10.77 15.98
CA THR A 257 -6.62 -10.65 16.44
C THR A 257 -7.37 -11.96 16.53
N GLY A 258 -6.84 -13.05 15.96
CA GLY A 258 -7.53 -14.33 15.80
C GLY A 258 -8.69 -14.28 14.80
N ARG A 259 -8.87 -13.20 14.03
CA ARG A 259 -10.03 -13.01 13.16
C ARG A 259 -9.78 -13.49 11.74
N SER A 260 -10.85 -14.03 11.13
CA SER A 260 -10.87 -14.32 9.68
C SER A 260 -10.71 -13.05 8.85
N PRO A 261 -10.29 -13.12 7.56
CA PRO A 261 -10.07 -11.94 6.73
C PRO A 261 -11.23 -10.94 6.70
N ARG A 262 -12.47 -11.42 6.58
CA ARG A 262 -13.68 -10.57 6.58
C ARG A 262 -13.92 -9.84 7.92
N GLY A 263 -13.35 -10.32 9.01
CA GLY A 263 -13.49 -9.73 10.36
C GLY A 263 -12.33 -8.78 10.74
N ARG A 264 -11.42 -8.44 9.82
CA ARG A 264 -10.19 -7.67 10.11
C ARG A 264 -10.30 -6.16 9.83
N ASP A 265 -11.47 -5.64 9.45
CA ASP A 265 -11.61 -4.23 9.02
C ASP A 265 -11.26 -3.25 10.12
N ALA A 266 -11.75 -3.47 11.35
CA ALA A 266 -11.39 -2.63 12.49
C ALA A 266 -9.88 -2.67 12.81
N ALA A 267 -9.25 -3.85 12.69
CA ALA A 267 -7.82 -4.00 12.90
C ALA A 267 -7.02 -3.33 11.77
N THR A 268 -7.51 -3.40 10.53
CA THR A 268 -6.93 -2.67 9.39
C THR A 268 -6.95 -1.17 9.64
N ALA A 269 -8.11 -0.62 10.01
CA ALA A 269 -8.25 0.81 10.28
C ALA A 269 -7.34 1.26 11.45
N ALA A 270 -7.26 0.48 12.52
CA ALA A 270 -6.37 0.76 13.65
C ALA A 270 -4.89 0.75 13.23
N ALA A 271 -4.45 -0.23 12.44
CA ALA A 271 -3.07 -0.29 11.96
C ALA A 271 -2.73 0.91 11.06
N ILE A 272 -3.63 1.28 10.14
CA ILE A 272 -3.46 2.46 9.28
C ILE A 272 -3.36 3.73 10.14
N ALA A 273 -4.27 3.93 11.09
CA ALA A 273 -4.26 5.10 11.97
C ALA A 273 -2.96 5.21 12.78
N CYS A 274 -2.50 4.10 13.36
CA CYS A 274 -1.23 4.06 14.10
C CYS A 274 -0.03 4.44 13.23
N LEU A 275 0.02 3.99 11.98
CA LEU A 275 1.14 4.27 11.09
C LEU A 275 1.05 5.66 10.46
N ALA A 276 -0.15 6.16 10.13
CA ALA A 276 -0.36 7.50 9.63
C ALA A 276 0.08 8.58 10.63
N THR A 277 -0.20 8.37 11.93
CA THR A 277 0.27 9.30 13.00
C THR A 277 1.79 9.31 13.14
N ARG A 278 2.49 8.20 12.81
CA ARG A 278 3.95 8.15 12.80
C ARG A 278 4.54 8.85 11.58
N ALA A 279 3.92 8.72 10.43
CA ALA A 279 4.37 9.35 9.18
C ALA A 279 4.26 10.88 9.21
N GLY A 280 3.19 11.43 9.82
CA GLY A 280 2.94 12.87 9.95
C GLY A 280 3.54 13.53 11.20
N GLY A 281 4.06 12.76 12.15
CA GLY A 281 4.67 13.28 13.37
C GLY A 281 6.08 13.81 13.15
N ASP A 282 6.47 14.82 13.95
CA ASP A 282 7.84 15.32 14.03
C ASP A 282 8.80 14.14 14.24
N ARG A 283 9.53 13.75 13.18
CA ARG A 283 10.48 12.63 13.21
C ARG A 283 11.55 12.80 14.29
N ALA A 284 11.85 14.04 14.68
CA ALA A 284 12.74 14.35 15.80
C ALA A 284 12.10 14.07 17.18
N GLY A 285 10.79 14.29 17.32
CA GLY A 285 10.04 14.01 18.56
C GLY A 285 9.74 12.53 18.78
N ALA A 286 9.53 11.76 17.71
CA ALA A 286 9.30 10.31 17.78
C ALA A 286 10.54 9.54 18.22
N ARG A 287 11.74 9.93 17.76
CA ARG A 287 13.03 9.36 18.22
C ARG A 287 13.26 9.55 19.73
N ARG A 288 12.81 10.67 20.31
CA ARG A 288 12.95 10.93 21.77
C ARG A 288 11.99 10.12 22.63
N ARG A 289 10.83 9.70 22.12
CA ARG A 289 9.87 8.90 22.89
C ARG A 289 10.17 7.40 22.88
N CYS A 290 10.84 6.89 21.85
CA CYS A 290 11.30 5.49 21.81
C CYS A 290 12.61 5.25 22.57
N SER A 291 13.45 6.28 22.77
CA SER A 291 14.70 6.18 23.53
C SER A 291 14.55 6.38 25.04
N GLY A 292 13.37 6.74 25.54
CA GLY A 292 13.12 7.17 26.91
C GLY A 292 12.48 6.13 27.82
N ARG A 293 12.68 4.81 27.62
CA ARG A 293 12.40 3.78 28.64
C ARG A 293 13.23 2.52 28.42
N ARG A 294 14.49 2.61 28.74
CA ARG A 294 15.19 1.48 29.38
C ARG A 294 15.40 1.95 30.81
N ASP A 295 14.59 1.37 31.70
CA ASP A 295 15.02 0.98 33.04
C ASP A 295 13.86 0.36 33.78
N ARG A 296 14.17 -0.82 34.28
CA ARG A 296 13.69 -1.52 35.48
C ARG A 296 12.70 -2.65 35.31
N ASP A 297 13.32 -3.82 35.39
CA ASP A 297 12.94 -4.97 36.22
C ASP A 297 11.47 -5.39 36.30
N GLY A 298 11.19 -6.51 35.65
CA GLY A 298 10.02 -7.32 35.90
C GLY A 298 10.02 -8.58 35.05
N PRO A 299 9.66 -9.75 35.62
CA PRO A 299 10.10 -11.04 35.16
C PRO A 299 9.37 -11.58 33.93
N ASP A 300 10.13 -12.32 33.18
CA ASP A 300 9.81 -13.40 32.26
C ASP A 300 8.32 -13.79 32.16
N ALA A 301 7.69 -13.44 31.05
CA ALA A 301 6.44 -14.06 30.62
C ALA A 301 6.75 -15.02 29.46
N SER A 302 7.07 -16.25 29.83
CA SER A 302 7.13 -17.41 28.96
C SER A 302 5.82 -17.57 28.16
N TRP A 303 5.90 -17.36 26.87
CA TRP A 303 4.84 -17.77 25.94
C TRP A 303 5.00 -19.28 25.72
N ARG A 304 4.14 -20.05 26.34
CA ARG A 304 4.02 -21.50 26.09
C ARG A 304 3.09 -21.72 24.91
N SER A 305 3.60 -22.52 24.00
CA SER A 305 3.04 -23.40 22.96
C SER A 305 1.72 -22.98 22.32
#